data_54f1934121233b7fbe35ce37b73fe582
#
_entry.id   54f1934121233b7fbe35ce37b73fe582
#
_cell.length_a   1.000
_cell.length_b   1.000
_cell.length_c   1.000
_cell.angle_alpha   90.00
_cell.angle_beta   90.00
_cell.angle_gamma   90.00
#
_symmetry.space_group_name_H-M   'P 1'
#
loop_
_entity.id
_entity.type
_entity.pdbx_description
1 polymer ?
#
loop_
_entity_poly.entity_id
_entity_poly.type
_entity_poly.pdbx_seq_one_letter_code
_entity_poly.pdbx_strand_id
1 'polypeptide(L)'
;MKTILVTGANGYIASLVRAYQKDNFNWICMTRKDADLTNPEDVKKFVASQDFDICFHTAANATTAFCNEHPDLVHKINVESTQAIIDCCKEKGAKLIFCSTEQAFNGKENCGPFKEDEPLSAVTVYGQNKIECEELIQKQLDDAIILRFTWMMGLSYPGIKASPSIIKNVMNALINHTPTLFTVNEKRGMTYAKHLATQFDKITELEPGIYHVASKNTMTTYESAKFVAKTLGASDELIEEIILPNNERYQDRFRDYRLNSEKLESLGIHFATFEEDVNEILMDFGWKKS
;
A
#
# COMPACT_ATOMS: atom_id res chain seq x y z
N MET A 1 23.50 -11.17 9.02
CA MET A 1 22.06 -10.92 8.79
C MET A 1 21.87 -9.41 8.79
N LYS A 2 21.28 -8.82 7.74
CA LYS A 2 21.03 -7.39 7.68
C LYS A 2 20.02 -6.96 8.74
N THR A 3 20.20 -5.78 9.28
CA THR A 3 19.29 -5.16 10.25
C THR A 3 18.38 -4.15 9.54
N ILE A 4 17.07 -4.32 9.69
CA ILE A 4 16.06 -3.43 9.11
C ILE A 4 15.38 -2.63 10.21
N LEU A 5 15.51 -1.30 10.14
CA LEU A 5 14.65 -0.41 10.91
C LEU A 5 13.33 -0.25 10.16
N VAL A 6 12.21 -0.64 10.78
CA VAL A 6 10.88 -0.48 10.20
C VAL A 6 10.09 0.59 10.93
N THR A 7 9.66 1.62 10.22
CA THR A 7 8.78 2.64 10.77
C THR A 7 7.31 2.24 10.59
N GLY A 8 6.44 2.70 11.49
CA GLY A 8 5.04 2.24 11.44
C GLY A 8 4.90 0.74 11.69
N ALA A 9 5.75 0.18 12.54
CA ALA A 9 5.94 -1.26 12.76
C ALA A 9 4.67 -2.04 13.13
N ASN A 10 3.64 -1.35 13.66
CA ASN A 10 2.32 -1.94 13.97
C ASN A 10 1.32 -1.85 12.80
N GLY A 11 1.71 -1.24 11.67
CA GLY A 11 0.90 -1.20 10.46
C GLY A 11 0.78 -2.57 9.81
N TYR A 12 -0.25 -2.76 8.98
CA TYR A 12 -0.55 -4.06 8.35
C TYR A 12 0.64 -4.59 7.53
N ILE A 13 1.14 -3.78 6.60
CA ILE A 13 2.26 -4.17 5.71
C ILE A 13 3.52 -4.48 6.51
N ALA A 14 3.92 -3.57 7.41
CA ALA A 14 5.11 -3.75 8.24
C ALA A 14 5.03 -5.01 9.11
N SER A 15 3.88 -5.25 9.75
CA SER A 15 3.67 -6.42 10.59
C SER A 15 3.70 -7.72 9.79
N LEU A 16 3.08 -7.72 8.60
CA LEU A 16 3.03 -8.89 7.73
C LEU A 16 4.41 -9.23 7.17
N VAL A 17 5.13 -8.23 6.64
CA VAL A 17 6.51 -8.41 6.13
C VAL A 17 7.40 -8.97 7.23
N ARG A 18 7.37 -8.40 8.44
CA ARG A 18 8.16 -8.90 9.57
C ARG A 18 7.82 -10.33 9.96
N ALA A 19 6.54 -10.70 9.90
CA ALA A 19 6.11 -12.07 10.24
C ALA A 19 6.66 -13.10 9.23
N TYR A 20 6.63 -12.79 7.94
CA TYR A 20 7.13 -13.68 6.90
C TYR A 20 8.67 -13.69 6.80
N GLN A 21 9.32 -12.59 7.15
CA GLN A 21 10.78 -12.39 7.02
C GLN A 21 11.51 -12.43 8.36
N LYS A 22 10.90 -12.99 9.41
CA LYS A 22 11.43 -12.99 10.78
C LYS A 22 12.81 -13.66 10.93
N ASP A 23 13.08 -14.67 10.09
CA ASP A 23 14.31 -15.45 10.12
C ASP A 23 15.37 -14.95 9.12
N ASN A 24 15.01 -13.96 8.25
CA ASN A 24 15.89 -13.42 7.22
C ASN A 24 16.59 -12.11 7.65
N PHE A 25 16.00 -11.38 8.61
CA PHE A 25 16.48 -10.07 9.02
C PHE A 25 16.39 -9.86 10.53
N ASN A 26 17.28 -9.02 11.08
CA ASN A 26 17.09 -8.42 12.40
C ASN A 26 16.16 -7.22 12.26
N TRP A 27 15.21 -7.05 13.18
CA TRP A 27 14.20 -6.00 13.09
C TRP A 27 14.28 -5.02 14.24
N ILE A 28 14.44 -3.72 13.92
CA ILE A 28 14.25 -2.60 14.83
C ILE A 28 12.89 -1.98 14.51
N CYS A 29 11.99 -1.94 15.48
CA CYS A 29 10.62 -1.52 15.28
C CYS A 29 10.41 -0.10 15.82
N MET A 30 10.05 0.84 14.95
CA MET A 30 9.61 2.18 15.35
C MET A 30 8.09 2.25 15.33
N THR A 31 7.51 2.54 16.47
CA THR A 31 6.08 2.73 16.68
C THR A 31 5.78 4.15 17.17
N ARG A 32 4.50 4.51 17.32
CA ARG A 32 4.09 5.81 17.90
C ARG A 32 4.54 6.02 19.36
N LYS A 33 5.01 4.98 20.04
CA LYS A 33 5.54 5.08 21.40
C LYS A 33 7.02 5.49 21.41
N ASP A 34 7.70 5.23 20.31
CA ASP A 34 9.15 5.45 20.17
C ASP A 34 9.45 6.83 19.58
N ALA A 35 8.61 7.30 18.64
CA ALA A 35 8.72 8.64 18.07
C ALA A 35 7.35 9.13 17.53
N ASP A 36 7.09 10.42 17.71
CA ASP A 36 5.89 11.08 17.18
C ASP A 36 6.17 11.66 15.79
N LEU A 37 5.46 11.18 14.78
CA LEU A 37 5.59 11.67 13.40
C LEU A 37 5.14 13.13 13.21
N THR A 38 4.41 13.71 14.16
CA THR A 38 4.09 15.14 14.14
C THR A 38 5.25 16.02 14.57
N ASN A 39 6.33 15.39 15.09
CA ASN A 39 7.58 16.03 15.49
C ASN A 39 8.76 15.39 14.75
N PRO A 40 9.21 15.94 13.61
CA PRO A 40 10.33 15.41 12.83
C PRO A 40 11.64 15.25 13.60
N GLU A 41 11.91 16.12 14.56
CA GLU A 41 13.10 16.03 15.42
C GLU A 41 13.08 14.79 16.33
N ASP A 42 11.91 14.40 16.79
CA ASP A 42 11.71 13.17 17.58
C ASP A 42 11.99 11.93 16.73
N VAL A 43 11.50 11.93 15.48
CA VAL A 43 11.81 10.91 14.49
C VAL A 43 13.30 10.84 14.21
N LYS A 44 13.94 11.97 13.93
CA LYS A 44 15.40 12.07 13.68
C LYS A 44 16.20 11.51 14.85
N LYS A 45 15.88 11.93 16.06
CA LYS A 45 16.55 11.47 17.29
C LYS A 45 16.46 9.96 17.45
N PHE A 46 15.27 9.37 17.28
CA PHE A 46 15.10 7.93 17.39
C PHE A 46 15.89 7.19 16.30
N VAL A 47 15.69 7.55 15.02
CA VAL A 47 16.32 6.87 13.88
C VAL A 47 17.84 6.99 13.92
N ALA A 48 18.39 8.17 14.25
CA ALA A 48 19.83 8.39 14.37
C ALA A 48 20.48 7.53 15.47
N SER A 49 19.75 7.23 16.55
CA SER A 49 20.25 6.40 17.66
C SER A 49 20.30 4.90 17.34
N GLN A 50 19.68 4.46 16.24
CA GLN A 50 19.64 3.04 15.86
C GLN A 50 20.78 2.70 14.90
N ASP A 51 21.25 1.45 14.94
CA ASP A 51 22.21 0.89 13.97
C ASP A 51 21.46 -0.07 13.03
N PHE A 52 21.39 0.28 11.73
CA PHE A 52 20.65 -0.48 10.73
C PHE A 52 21.27 -0.35 9.32
N ASP A 53 21.08 -1.37 8.51
CA ASP A 53 21.52 -1.42 7.10
C ASP A 53 20.45 -0.89 6.14
N ILE A 54 19.18 -1.09 6.49
CA ILE A 54 18.02 -0.74 5.66
C ILE A 54 16.96 -0.06 6.53
N CYS A 55 16.37 1.02 6.02
CA CYS A 55 15.16 1.60 6.59
C CYS A 55 13.95 1.23 5.72
N PHE A 56 13.02 0.42 6.24
CA PHE A 56 11.73 0.16 5.62
C PHE A 56 10.70 1.16 6.14
N HIS A 57 10.46 2.22 5.37
CA HIS A 57 9.62 3.33 5.78
C HIS A 57 8.17 3.14 5.33
N THR A 58 7.33 2.64 6.25
CA THR A 58 5.89 2.41 6.03
C THR A 58 5.00 3.40 6.77
N ALA A 59 5.54 4.15 7.72
CA ALA A 59 4.79 5.08 8.55
C ALA A 59 4.24 6.24 7.72
N ALA A 60 2.94 6.45 7.75
CA ALA A 60 2.25 7.58 7.14
C ALA A 60 0.81 7.68 7.67
N ASN A 61 0.19 8.85 7.50
CA ASN A 61 -1.27 8.94 7.51
C ASN A 61 -1.77 8.81 6.06
N ALA A 62 -2.47 7.71 5.77
CA ALA A 62 -2.99 7.38 4.44
C ALA A 62 -4.51 7.55 4.32
N THR A 63 -5.17 8.11 5.35
CA THR A 63 -6.63 8.34 5.34
C THR A 63 -6.94 9.59 4.53
N THR A 64 -7.32 9.43 3.27
CA THR A 64 -7.49 10.52 2.30
C THR A 64 -8.39 11.65 2.82
N ALA A 65 -9.52 11.32 3.47
CA ALA A 65 -10.42 12.32 4.04
C ALA A 65 -9.70 13.16 5.11
N PHE A 66 -9.05 12.50 6.07
CA PHE A 66 -8.29 13.18 7.12
C PHE A 66 -7.14 14.03 6.55
N CYS A 67 -6.45 13.54 5.53
CA CYS A 67 -5.38 14.29 4.88
C CYS A 67 -5.90 15.57 4.24
N ASN A 68 -7.06 15.51 3.57
CA ASN A 68 -7.67 16.69 2.94
C ASN A 68 -8.21 17.71 3.97
N GLU A 69 -8.67 17.23 5.13
CA GLU A 69 -9.17 18.09 6.23
C GLU A 69 -8.03 18.73 7.03
N HIS A 70 -6.86 18.11 7.09
CA HIS A 70 -5.72 18.54 7.91
C HIS A 70 -4.39 18.59 7.14
N PRO A 71 -4.29 19.35 6.02
CA PRO A 71 -3.15 19.30 5.12
C PRO A 71 -1.81 19.61 5.79
N ASP A 72 -1.75 20.64 6.63
CA ASP A 72 -0.50 21.04 7.31
C ASP A 72 -0.02 20.00 8.32
N LEU A 73 -0.94 19.36 9.05
CA LEU A 73 -0.61 18.31 10.01
C LEU A 73 -0.09 17.07 9.29
N VAL A 74 -0.75 16.67 8.21
CA VAL A 74 -0.31 15.47 7.48
C VAL A 74 0.95 15.71 6.64
N HIS A 75 1.23 16.96 6.25
CA HIS A 75 2.53 17.30 5.67
C HIS A 75 3.66 17.04 6.66
N LYS A 76 3.53 17.47 7.92
CA LYS A 76 4.49 17.13 8.99
C LYS A 76 4.66 15.61 9.15
N ILE A 77 3.52 14.89 9.23
CA ILE A 77 3.51 13.43 9.43
C ILE A 77 4.12 12.69 8.23
N ASN A 78 3.79 13.08 7.00
CA ASN A 78 4.12 12.32 5.81
C ASN A 78 5.41 12.81 5.13
N VAL A 79 5.67 14.11 5.11
CA VAL A 79 6.78 14.72 4.36
C VAL A 79 7.94 15.08 5.27
N GLU A 80 7.71 15.93 6.29
CA GLU A 80 8.81 16.38 7.15
C GLU A 80 9.43 15.22 7.95
N SER A 81 8.61 14.26 8.42
CA SER A 81 9.12 13.06 9.07
C SER A 81 9.90 12.15 8.10
N THR A 82 9.49 12.09 6.83
CA THR A 82 10.22 11.36 5.78
C THR A 82 11.56 12.04 5.49
N GLN A 83 11.62 13.39 5.47
CA GLN A 83 12.88 14.13 5.33
C GLN A 83 13.85 13.79 6.46
N ALA A 84 13.37 13.74 7.71
CA ALA A 84 14.21 13.35 8.86
C ALA A 84 14.79 11.93 8.70
N ILE A 85 14.02 10.99 8.12
CA ILE A 85 14.48 9.63 7.82
C ILE A 85 15.50 9.63 6.67
N ILE A 86 15.28 10.42 5.63
CA ILE A 86 16.22 10.59 4.51
C ILE A 86 17.58 11.07 5.02
N ASP A 87 17.57 12.10 5.87
CA ASP A 87 18.79 12.64 6.48
C ASP A 87 19.58 11.55 7.23
N CYS A 88 18.89 10.77 8.07
CA CYS A 88 19.53 9.68 8.83
C CYS A 88 20.06 8.56 7.91
N CYS A 89 19.29 8.16 6.89
CA CYS A 89 19.75 7.15 5.92
C CYS A 89 21.01 7.64 5.18
N LYS A 90 21.03 8.91 4.77
CA LYS A 90 22.19 9.53 4.11
C LYS A 90 23.41 9.56 5.01
N GLU A 91 23.26 9.99 6.27
CA GLU A 91 24.35 10.05 7.25
C GLU A 91 24.95 8.68 7.55
N LYS A 92 24.11 7.62 7.53
CA LYS A 92 24.52 6.25 7.84
C LYS A 92 24.96 5.44 6.60
N GLY A 93 24.71 5.92 5.39
CA GLY A 93 24.86 5.14 4.15
C GLY A 93 23.91 3.93 4.10
N ALA A 94 22.73 4.04 4.72
CA ALA A 94 21.74 2.98 4.77
C ALA A 94 20.76 3.07 3.60
N LYS A 95 20.35 1.91 3.05
CA LYS A 95 19.34 1.83 2.00
C LYS A 95 17.97 2.25 2.52
N LEU A 96 17.24 3.08 1.77
CA LEU A 96 15.85 3.40 2.07
C LEU A 96 14.90 2.60 1.18
N ILE A 97 13.93 1.89 1.77
CA ILE A 97 12.79 1.29 1.07
C ILE A 97 11.54 2.07 1.49
N PHE A 98 11.01 2.87 0.57
CA PHE A 98 9.90 3.79 0.82
C PHE A 98 8.59 3.27 0.25
N CYS A 99 7.53 3.27 1.07
CA CYS A 99 6.18 2.91 0.62
C CYS A 99 5.47 4.13 0.05
N SER A 100 5.37 4.20 -1.26
CA SER A 100 4.57 5.15 -2.01
C SER A 100 3.21 4.56 -2.42
N THR A 101 2.51 5.12 -3.41
CA THR A 101 1.11 4.84 -3.69
C THR A 101 0.70 5.06 -5.14
N GLU A 102 -0.28 4.29 -5.63
CA GLU A 102 -1.00 4.57 -6.88
C GLU A 102 -1.73 5.92 -6.88
N GLN A 103 -2.01 6.51 -5.69
CA GLN A 103 -2.65 7.82 -5.57
C GLN A 103 -1.82 8.94 -6.21
N ALA A 104 -0.56 8.69 -6.48
CA ALA A 104 0.30 9.59 -7.26
C ALA A 104 -0.19 9.80 -8.71
N PHE A 105 -1.09 8.94 -9.21
CA PHE A 105 -1.69 9.01 -10.54
C PHE A 105 -3.15 9.45 -10.56
N ASN A 106 -3.77 9.74 -9.42
CA ASN A 106 -5.21 9.98 -9.33
C ASN A 106 -5.69 11.29 -9.99
N GLY A 107 -4.78 12.17 -10.35
CA GLY A 107 -5.03 13.39 -11.14
C GLY A 107 -4.88 13.22 -12.65
N LYS A 108 -4.38 12.07 -13.12
CA LYS A 108 -4.19 11.80 -14.56
C LYS A 108 -5.54 11.69 -15.27
N GLU A 109 -5.61 12.24 -16.47
CA GLU A 109 -6.81 12.16 -17.33
C GLU A 109 -6.82 10.89 -18.19
N ASN A 110 -5.64 10.37 -18.55
CA ASN A 110 -5.51 9.10 -19.26
C ASN A 110 -5.70 7.90 -18.33
N CYS A 111 -6.02 6.76 -18.93
CA CYS A 111 -6.22 5.50 -18.21
C CYS A 111 -4.91 4.74 -18.03
N GLY A 112 -4.78 4.05 -16.86
CA GLY A 112 -3.76 3.05 -16.62
C GLY A 112 -3.95 1.75 -17.44
N PRO A 113 -3.08 0.75 -17.26
CA PRO A 113 -2.09 0.69 -16.19
C PRO A 113 -0.85 1.57 -16.48
N PHE A 114 -0.47 2.39 -15.51
CA PHE A 114 0.65 3.32 -15.61
C PHE A 114 2.00 2.61 -15.39
N LYS A 115 3.04 3.07 -16.10
CA LYS A 115 4.43 2.64 -15.91
C LYS A 115 5.15 3.55 -14.92
N GLU A 116 6.31 3.08 -14.42
CA GLU A 116 7.08 3.78 -13.40
C GLU A 116 7.64 5.13 -13.84
N ASP A 117 7.91 5.29 -15.13
CA ASP A 117 8.48 6.50 -15.77
C ASP A 117 7.42 7.53 -16.20
N GLU A 118 6.14 7.22 -16.04
CA GLU A 118 5.09 8.17 -16.41
C GLU A 118 4.99 9.35 -15.45
N PRO A 119 4.72 10.58 -15.97
CA PRO A 119 4.55 11.76 -15.14
C PRO A 119 3.45 11.58 -14.08
N LEU A 120 3.74 11.96 -12.84
CA LEU A 120 2.82 11.91 -11.74
C LEU A 120 1.86 13.09 -11.74
N SER A 121 0.64 12.88 -11.26
CA SER A 121 -0.36 13.91 -11.02
C SER A 121 -1.32 13.45 -9.95
N ALA A 122 -1.40 14.18 -8.83
CA ALA A 122 -2.28 13.85 -7.71
C ALA A 122 -3.21 15.01 -7.36
N VAL A 123 -4.49 14.70 -7.13
CA VAL A 123 -5.50 15.68 -6.68
C VAL A 123 -5.80 15.57 -5.18
N THR A 124 -5.32 14.52 -4.51
CA THR A 124 -5.47 14.35 -3.06
C THR A 124 -4.22 14.81 -2.33
N VAL A 125 -4.37 15.40 -1.15
CA VAL A 125 -3.24 15.82 -0.30
C VAL A 125 -2.30 14.65 -0.01
N TYR A 126 -2.86 13.45 0.27
CA TYR A 126 -2.03 12.24 0.46
C TYR A 126 -1.17 11.90 -0.75
N GLY A 127 -1.76 11.92 -1.96
CA GLY A 127 -1.04 11.66 -3.20
C GLY A 127 0.05 12.70 -3.45
N GLN A 128 -0.23 13.98 -3.22
CA GLN A 128 0.74 15.08 -3.35
C GLN A 128 1.90 14.93 -2.37
N ASN A 129 1.62 14.62 -1.09
CA ASN A 129 2.67 14.35 -0.11
C ASN A 129 3.57 13.17 -0.51
N LYS A 130 3.00 12.11 -1.11
CA LYS A 130 3.79 10.96 -1.58
C LYS A 130 4.66 11.32 -2.78
N ILE A 131 4.17 12.13 -3.71
CA ILE A 131 4.97 12.66 -4.84
C ILE A 131 6.14 13.48 -4.30
N GLU A 132 5.89 14.41 -3.38
CA GLU A 132 6.92 15.23 -2.75
C GLU A 132 7.99 14.38 -2.06
N CYS A 133 7.58 13.33 -1.34
CA CYS A 133 8.54 12.39 -0.74
C CYS A 133 9.38 11.65 -1.78
N GLU A 134 8.79 11.19 -2.89
CA GLU A 134 9.54 10.54 -3.98
C GLU A 134 10.59 11.48 -4.58
N GLU A 135 10.24 12.75 -4.81
CA GLU A 135 11.15 13.78 -5.31
C GLU A 135 12.31 14.06 -4.35
N LEU A 136 12.01 14.17 -3.04
CA LEU A 136 13.02 14.36 -1.99
C LEU A 136 13.98 13.17 -1.93
N ILE A 137 13.47 11.93 -1.99
CA ILE A 137 14.26 10.71 -1.97
C ILE A 137 15.18 10.66 -3.19
N GLN A 138 14.63 10.82 -4.39
CA GLN A 138 15.41 10.75 -5.65
C GLN A 138 16.49 11.82 -5.73
N LYS A 139 16.26 12.99 -5.13
CA LYS A 139 17.23 14.09 -5.11
C LYS A 139 18.38 13.88 -4.11
N GLN A 140 18.14 13.13 -3.03
CA GLN A 140 19.03 13.14 -1.86
C GLN A 140 19.70 11.80 -1.55
N LEU A 141 19.16 10.69 -2.05
CA LEU A 141 19.67 9.34 -1.79
C LEU A 141 19.98 8.60 -3.09
N ASP A 142 21.19 8.07 -3.16
CA ASP A 142 21.62 7.22 -4.29
C ASP A 142 21.16 5.76 -4.12
N ASP A 143 20.97 5.29 -2.88
CA ASP A 143 20.51 3.93 -2.58
C ASP A 143 19.11 3.94 -1.95
N ALA A 144 18.10 4.09 -2.81
CA ALA A 144 16.71 4.06 -2.39
C ALA A 144 15.82 3.27 -3.34
N ILE A 145 14.89 2.51 -2.77
CA ILE A 145 13.83 1.79 -3.48
C ILE A 145 12.49 2.44 -3.13
N ILE A 146 11.77 2.90 -4.14
CA ILE A 146 10.43 3.46 -4.00
C ILE A 146 9.42 2.44 -4.49
N LEU A 147 8.55 1.97 -3.60
CA LEU A 147 7.51 1.00 -3.92
C LEU A 147 6.16 1.70 -4.01
N ARG A 148 5.61 1.87 -5.20
CA ARG A 148 4.26 2.39 -5.37
C ARG A 148 3.27 1.25 -5.22
N PHE A 149 2.49 1.29 -4.16
CA PHE A 149 1.49 0.26 -3.85
C PHE A 149 0.14 0.59 -4.48
N THR A 150 -0.52 -0.45 -4.96
CA THR A 150 -1.96 -0.43 -5.19
C THR A 150 -2.72 -0.59 -3.86
N TRP A 151 -4.03 -0.80 -3.89
CA TRP A 151 -4.81 -1.06 -2.69
C TRP A 151 -4.45 -2.43 -2.12
N MET A 152 -3.58 -2.44 -1.11
CA MET A 152 -3.10 -3.67 -0.46
C MET A 152 -4.23 -4.32 0.34
N MET A 153 -4.54 -5.57 0.03
CA MET A 153 -5.64 -6.31 0.64
C MET A 153 -5.19 -7.57 1.38
N GLY A 154 -6.09 -8.09 2.18
CA GLY A 154 -5.95 -9.32 2.96
C GLY A 154 -6.87 -9.30 4.17
N LEU A 155 -6.79 -10.35 4.99
CA LEU A 155 -7.54 -10.48 6.24
C LEU A 155 -6.60 -10.39 7.44
N SER A 156 -7.16 -10.24 8.64
CA SER A 156 -6.37 -10.14 9.87
C SER A 156 -5.86 -11.50 10.31
N TYR A 157 -4.58 -11.55 10.65
CA TYR A 157 -3.95 -12.70 11.33
C TYR A 157 -3.94 -12.47 12.86
N PRO A 158 -3.71 -13.50 13.68
CA PRO A 158 -3.46 -13.32 15.09
C PRO A 158 -2.32 -12.31 15.33
N GLY A 159 -2.63 -11.21 16.01
CA GLY A 159 -1.69 -10.12 16.28
C GLY A 159 -1.44 -9.15 15.11
N ILE A 160 -1.98 -9.37 13.92
CA ILE A 160 -1.83 -8.50 12.75
C ILE A 160 -3.19 -8.07 12.24
N LYS A 161 -3.52 -6.78 12.43
CA LYS A 161 -4.79 -6.22 11.99
C LYS A 161 -4.69 -5.76 10.55
N ALA A 162 -5.48 -6.36 9.65
CA ALA A 162 -5.54 -5.94 8.25
C ALA A 162 -6.10 -4.52 8.10
N SER A 163 -5.56 -3.80 7.12
CA SER A 163 -6.11 -2.51 6.66
C SER A 163 -7.51 -2.70 6.05
N PRO A 164 -8.32 -1.64 5.95
CA PRO A 164 -9.53 -1.66 5.15
C PRO A 164 -9.22 -2.09 3.71
N SER A 165 -10.00 -3.02 3.17
CA SER A 165 -9.81 -3.56 1.82
C SER A 165 -11.15 -3.93 1.19
N ILE A 166 -11.16 -4.16 -0.12
CA ILE A 166 -12.39 -4.58 -0.84
C ILE A 166 -12.99 -5.84 -0.22
N ILE A 167 -12.17 -6.85 0.08
CA ILE A 167 -12.62 -8.12 0.69
C ILE A 167 -13.31 -7.85 2.02
N LYS A 168 -12.66 -7.08 2.89
CA LYS A 168 -13.21 -6.75 4.21
C LYS A 168 -14.51 -5.94 4.11
N ASN A 169 -14.58 -5.01 3.16
CA ASN A 169 -15.79 -4.22 2.94
C ASN A 169 -16.95 -5.08 2.47
N VAL A 170 -16.71 -5.97 1.50
CA VAL A 170 -17.73 -6.91 0.99
C VAL A 170 -18.15 -7.91 2.08
N MET A 171 -17.20 -8.51 2.80
CA MET A 171 -17.52 -9.41 3.93
C MET A 171 -18.39 -8.73 4.98
N ASN A 172 -18.05 -7.50 5.36
CA ASN A 172 -18.85 -6.75 6.34
C ASN A 172 -20.26 -6.44 5.80
N ALA A 173 -20.38 -6.07 4.54
CA ALA A 173 -21.67 -5.81 3.90
C ALA A 173 -22.57 -7.05 3.92
N LEU A 174 -22.03 -8.21 3.53
CA LEU A 174 -22.75 -9.48 3.50
C LEU A 174 -23.11 -9.98 4.91
N ILE A 175 -22.16 -9.99 5.83
CA ILE A 175 -22.37 -10.48 7.22
C ILE A 175 -23.40 -9.63 7.96
N ASN A 176 -23.36 -8.31 7.79
CA ASN A 176 -24.30 -7.40 8.45
C ASN A 176 -25.57 -7.15 7.63
N HIS A 177 -25.72 -7.81 6.48
CA HIS A 177 -26.84 -7.62 5.54
C HIS A 177 -27.10 -6.13 5.25
N THR A 178 -26.02 -5.38 4.95
CA THR A 178 -26.07 -3.92 4.79
C THR A 178 -25.77 -3.55 3.35
N PRO A 179 -26.75 -3.00 2.59
CA PRO A 179 -26.52 -2.51 1.22
C PRO A 179 -25.37 -1.50 1.19
N THR A 180 -24.38 -1.77 0.36
CA THR A 180 -23.13 -1.00 0.31
C THR A 180 -22.81 -0.59 -1.12
N LEU A 181 -22.49 0.69 -1.31
CA LEU A 181 -22.21 1.30 -2.61
C LEU A 181 -20.74 1.12 -3.01
N PHE A 182 -20.50 0.59 -4.21
CA PHE A 182 -19.18 0.47 -4.83
C PHE A 182 -19.14 1.21 -6.16
N THR A 183 -18.11 2.03 -6.41
CA THR A 183 -18.07 2.90 -7.59
C THR A 183 -17.89 2.09 -8.88
N VAL A 184 -18.66 2.49 -9.91
CA VAL A 184 -18.55 2.00 -11.28
C VAL A 184 -17.55 2.82 -12.11
N ASN A 185 -17.17 4.00 -11.64
CA ASN A 185 -16.33 4.97 -12.35
C ASN A 185 -14.85 4.90 -11.96
N GLU A 186 -14.40 3.74 -11.41
CA GLU A 186 -13.01 3.56 -10.98
C GLU A 186 -12.52 2.15 -11.31
N LYS A 187 -11.32 2.07 -11.88
CA LYS A 187 -10.49 0.87 -11.90
C LYS A 187 -9.21 1.11 -11.10
N ARG A 188 -8.81 0.14 -10.32
CA ARG A 188 -7.56 0.20 -9.55
C ARG A 188 -6.97 -1.19 -9.34
N GLY A 189 -5.67 -1.25 -9.10
CA GLY A 189 -5.03 -2.45 -8.63
C GLY A 189 -5.45 -2.78 -7.19
N MET A 190 -5.57 -4.05 -6.90
CA MET A 190 -5.84 -4.57 -5.56
C MET A 190 -4.96 -5.80 -5.37
N THR A 191 -3.99 -5.71 -4.47
CA THR A 191 -2.90 -6.69 -4.37
C THR A 191 -2.93 -7.38 -3.02
N TYR A 192 -2.81 -8.71 -3.02
CA TYR A 192 -2.67 -9.46 -1.78
C TYR A 192 -1.31 -9.17 -1.13
N ALA A 193 -1.36 -8.59 0.07
CA ALA A 193 -0.15 -8.14 0.78
C ALA A 193 0.84 -9.27 1.12
N LYS A 194 0.38 -10.52 1.16
CA LYS A 194 1.22 -11.71 1.36
C LYS A 194 2.28 -11.84 0.26
N HIS A 195 1.95 -11.54 -1.00
CA HIS A 195 2.92 -11.63 -2.10
C HIS A 195 4.10 -10.68 -1.92
N LEU A 196 3.86 -9.46 -1.43
CA LEU A 196 4.93 -8.55 -1.03
C LEU A 196 5.73 -9.13 0.13
N ALA A 197 5.04 -9.63 1.16
CA ALA A 197 5.67 -10.08 2.40
C ALA A 197 6.57 -11.31 2.17
N THR A 198 6.15 -12.26 1.33
CA THR A 198 6.91 -13.48 1.04
C THR A 198 8.13 -13.24 0.13
N GLN A 199 8.15 -12.17 -0.64
CA GLN A 199 9.23 -11.83 -1.58
C GLN A 199 10.03 -10.59 -1.16
N PHE A 200 9.85 -10.12 0.09
CA PHE A 200 10.48 -8.88 0.54
C PHE A 200 12.02 -8.97 0.60
N ASP A 201 12.57 -10.14 0.87
CA ASP A 201 14.01 -10.40 0.79
C ASP A 201 14.56 -10.05 -0.60
N LYS A 202 13.89 -10.48 -1.68
CA LYS A 202 14.29 -10.13 -3.06
C LYS A 202 14.18 -8.61 -3.30
N ILE A 203 13.17 -7.96 -2.72
CA ILE A 203 13.00 -6.50 -2.85
C ILE A 203 14.17 -5.75 -2.21
N THR A 204 14.72 -6.24 -1.10
CA THR A 204 15.88 -5.59 -0.45
C THR A 204 17.14 -5.60 -1.31
N GLU A 205 17.24 -6.51 -2.27
CA GLU A 205 18.38 -6.68 -3.18
C GLU A 205 18.19 -5.99 -4.54
N LEU A 206 17.05 -5.31 -4.76
CA LEU A 206 16.83 -4.55 -5.99
C LEU A 206 17.79 -3.37 -6.09
N GLU A 207 18.12 -3.02 -7.34
CA GLU A 207 18.82 -1.78 -7.65
C GLU A 207 17.97 -0.56 -7.24
N PRO A 208 18.60 0.57 -6.90
CA PRO A 208 17.87 1.79 -6.61
C PRO A 208 16.91 2.19 -7.73
N GLY A 209 15.70 2.60 -7.35
CA GLY A 209 14.70 2.99 -8.35
C GLY A 209 13.26 2.91 -7.87
N ILE A 210 12.34 3.15 -8.81
CA ILE A 210 10.89 3.10 -8.58
C ILE A 210 10.36 1.78 -9.12
N TYR A 211 9.46 1.15 -8.36
CA TYR A 211 8.84 -0.12 -8.69
C TYR A 211 7.36 -0.14 -8.32
N HIS A 212 6.54 -0.75 -9.16
CA HIS A 212 5.11 -0.88 -8.92
C HIS A 212 4.78 -2.25 -8.33
N VAL A 213 4.14 -2.23 -7.15
CA VAL A 213 3.64 -3.43 -6.45
C VAL A 213 2.16 -3.57 -6.76
N ALA A 214 1.85 -4.35 -7.79
CA ALA A 214 0.52 -4.37 -8.36
C ALA A 214 0.11 -5.75 -8.90
N SER A 215 -1.00 -6.29 -8.41
CA SER A 215 -1.73 -7.38 -9.07
C SER A 215 -2.58 -6.82 -10.21
N LYS A 216 -2.68 -7.59 -11.31
CA LYS A 216 -3.47 -7.20 -12.48
C LYS A 216 -4.95 -7.26 -12.15
N ASN A 217 -5.69 -6.19 -12.46
CA ASN A 217 -7.14 -6.13 -12.33
C ASN A 217 -7.75 -5.41 -13.54
N THR A 218 -8.79 -5.97 -14.15
CA THR A 218 -9.49 -5.36 -15.29
C THR A 218 -10.89 -4.85 -14.92
N MET A 219 -11.35 -5.18 -13.71
CA MET A 219 -12.68 -4.85 -13.21
C MET A 219 -12.73 -3.46 -12.59
N THR A 220 -13.89 -2.83 -12.64
CA THR A 220 -14.21 -1.66 -11.79
C THR A 220 -14.28 -2.07 -10.32
N THR A 221 -14.28 -1.11 -9.40
CA THR A 221 -14.43 -1.41 -7.97
C THR A 221 -15.76 -2.11 -7.68
N TYR A 222 -16.84 -1.77 -8.39
CA TYR A 222 -18.13 -2.45 -8.28
C TYR A 222 -18.08 -3.90 -8.77
N GLU A 223 -17.52 -4.14 -9.96
CA GLU A 223 -17.37 -5.50 -10.51
C GLU A 223 -16.46 -6.36 -9.61
N SER A 224 -15.38 -5.77 -9.08
CA SER A 224 -14.50 -6.42 -8.11
C SER A 224 -15.25 -6.82 -6.82
N ALA A 225 -16.15 -5.96 -6.32
CA ALA A 225 -16.96 -6.27 -5.15
C ALA A 225 -17.95 -7.43 -5.43
N LYS A 226 -18.59 -7.44 -6.60
CA LYS A 226 -19.47 -8.56 -7.03
C LYS A 226 -18.66 -9.86 -7.15
N PHE A 227 -17.47 -9.81 -7.72
CA PHE A 227 -16.59 -10.97 -7.83
C PHE A 227 -16.23 -11.54 -6.45
N VAL A 228 -15.84 -10.67 -5.50
CA VAL A 228 -15.55 -11.09 -4.12
C VAL A 228 -16.78 -11.74 -3.47
N ALA A 229 -17.96 -11.11 -3.57
CA ALA A 229 -19.18 -11.63 -3.00
C ALA A 229 -19.54 -13.02 -3.58
N LYS A 230 -19.42 -13.20 -4.88
CA LYS A 230 -19.66 -14.48 -5.57
C LYS A 230 -18.64 -15.54 -5.12
N THR A 231 -17.37 -15.19 -4.99
CA THR A 231 -16.32 -16.11 -4.55
C THR A 231 -16.49 -16.52 -3.08
N LEU A 232 -17.11 -15.66 -2.25
CA LEU A 232 -17.54 -15.97 -0.87
C LEU A 232 -18.79 -16.90 -0.81
N GLY A 233 -19.42 -17.18 -1.96
CA GLY A 233 -20.58 -18.08 -2.04
C GLY A 233 -21.94 -17.39 -1.85
N ALA A 234 -22.00 -16.04 -1.96
CA ALA A 234 -23.26 -15.33 -1.95
C ALA A 234 -24.10 -15.67 -3.20
N SER A 235 -25.43 -15.81 -3.03
CA SER A 235 -26.34 -16.02 -4.17
C SER A 235 -26.44 -14.75 -5.03
N ASP A 236 -26.84 -14.89 -6.28
CA ASP A 236 -26.97 -13.75 -7.19
C ASP A 236 -28.01 -12.74 -6.64
N GLU A 237 -29.10 -13.21 -6.02
CA GLU A 237 -30.12 -12.36 -5.38
C GLU A 237 -29.53 -11.55 -4.23
N LEU A 238 -28.73 -12.16 -3.37
CA LEU A 238 -28.07 -11.47 -2.25
C LEU A 238 -27.02 -10.46 -2.74
N ILE A 239 -26.30 -10.80 -3.81
CA ILE A 239 -25.34 -9.87 -4.42
C ILE A 239 -26.05 -8.63 -4.96
N GLU A 240 -27.14 -8.79 -5.71
CA GLU A 240 -27.90 -7.66 -6.25
C GLU A 240 -28.55 -6.79 -5.14
N GLU A 241 -28.91 -7.37 -4.00
CA GLU A 241 -29.47 -6.66 -2.86
C GLU A 241 -28.39 -5.86 -2.09
N ILE A 242 -27.19 -6.43 -1.89
CA ILE A 242 -26.19 -5.89 -0.97
C ILE A 242 -25.08 -5.11 -1.67
N ILE A 243 -24.65 -5.52 -2.86
CA ILE A 243 -23.55 -4.89 -3.60
C ILE A 243 -24.12 -3.95 -4.66
N LEU A 244 -24.21 -2.67 -4.29
CA LEU A 244 -24.90 -1.70 -5.11
C LEU A 244 -23.91 -0.82 -5.93
N PRO A 245 -24.29 -0.42 -7.16
CA PRO A 245 -23.49 0.46 -7.98
C PRO A 245 -23.55 1.90 -7.46
N ASN A 246 -22.38 2.53 -7.30
CA ASN A 246 -22.27 3.96 -7.04
C ASN A 246 -21.93 4.69 -8.35
N ASN A 247 -22.94 5.30 -8.97
CA ASN A 247 -22.79 6.05 -10.20
C ASN A 247 -22.41 7.51 -9.96
N GLU A 248 -22.57 8.03 -8.73
CA GLU A 248 -22.33 9.44 -8.39
C GLU A 248 -20.84 9.68 -8.11
N ARG A 249 -20.20 8.73 -7.45
CA ARG A 249 -18.76 8.86 -7.14
C ARG A 249 -17.96 8.87 -8.44
N TYR A 250 -17.15 9.93 -8.62
CA TYR A 250 -16.34 10.15 -9.83
C TYR A 250 -17.15 10.23 -11.14
N GLN A 251 -18.38 10.78 -11.06
CA GLN A 251 -19.20 11.02 -12.25
C GLN A 251 -18.58 12.06 -13.21
N ASP A 252 -17.66 12.91 -12.70
CA ASP A 252 -16.95 13.94 -13.47
C ASP A 252 -16.03 13.33 -14.52
N ARG A 253 -15.37 12.22 -14.20
CA ARG A 253 -14.56 11.43 -15.13
C ARG A 253 -14.27 10.04 -14.58
N PHE A 254 -14.02 9.10 -15.44
CA PHE A 254 -13.55 7.75 -15.09
C PHE A 254 -12.14 7.83 -14.47
N ARG A 255 -11.90 7.08 -13.40
CA ARG A 255 -10.60 6.97 -12.72
C ARG A 255 -9.98 5.61 -13.02
N ASP A 256 -8.78 5.60 -13.55
CA ASP A 256 -8.02 4.36 -13.75
C ASP A 256 -6.61 4.51 -13.17
N TYR A 257 -6.43 4.00 -11.95
CA TYR A 257 -5.17 4.11 -11.19
C TYR A 257 -4.34 2.83 -11.27
N ARG A 258 -4.68 1.90 -12.13
CA ARG A 258 -3.93 0.65 -12.23
C ARG A 258 -2.47 0.92 -12.55
N LEU A 259 -1.61 0.16 -11.91
CA LEU A 259 -0.17 0.19 -12.11
C LEU A 259 0.27 -1.02 -12.94
N ASN A 260 1.26 -0.80 -13.79
CA ASN A 260 1.93 -1.87 -14.54
C ASN A 260 3.06 -2.45 -13.66
N SER A 261 3.10 -3.77 -13.47
CA SER A 261 4.09 -4.47 -12.65
C SER A 261 5.18 -5.21 -13.46
N GLU A 262 5.21 -5.03 -14.77
CA GLU A 262 6.13 -5.77 -15.67
C GLU A 262 7.61 -5.60 -15.28
N LYS A 263 7.98 -4.44 -14.72
CA LYS A 263 9.35 -4.18 -14.25
C LYS A 263 9.75 -5.15 -13.13
N LEU A 264 8.93 -5.33 -12.10
CA LEU A 264 9.19 -6.30 -11.02
C LEU A 264 9.09 -7.74 -11.54
N GLU A 265 8.12 -8.03 -12.40
CA GLU A 265 7.97 -9.36 -13.01
C GLU A 265 9.23 -9.78 -13.78
N SER A 266 9.86 -8.86 -14.53
CA SER A 266 11.11 -9.10 -15.26
C SER A 266 12.30 -9.41 -14.33
N LEU A 267 12.22 -9.00 -13.06
CA LEU A 267 13.23 -9.24 -12.02
C LEU A 267 12.90 -10.47 -11.14
N GLY A 268 11.90 -11.27 -11.54
CA GLY A 268 11.50 -12.47 -10.81
C GLY A 268 10.72 -12.24 -9.53
N ILE A 269 10.07 -11.07 -9.40
CA ILE A 269 9.14 -10.73 -8.33
C ILE A 269 7.75 -10.62 -8.93
N HIS A 270 6.90 -11.59 -8.62
CA HIS A 270 5.61 -11.76 -9.29
C HIS A 270 4.44 -11.44 -8.37
N PHE A 271 3.42 -10.80 -8.95
CA PHE A 271 2.12 -10.59 -8.36
C PHE A 271 1.05 -11.27 -9.21
N ALA A 272 0.09 -11.87 -8.56
CA ALA A 272 -0.99 -12.59 -9.22
C ALA A 272 -2.00 -11.65 -9.90
N THR A 273 -3.09 -12.19 -10.46
CA THR A 273 -4.27 -11.40 -10.81
C THR A 273 -5.12 -11.15 -9.57
N PHE A 274 -5.99 -10.16 -9.62
CA PHE A 274 -6.94 -9.88 -8.53
C PHE A 274 -7.81 -11.11 -8.21
N GLU A 275 -8.24 -11.82 -9.23
CA GLU A 275 -9.06 -13.02 -9.09
C GLU A 275 -8.32 -14.14 -8.37
N GLU A 276 -7.06 -14.36 -8.70
CA GLU A 276 -6.18 -15.32 -8.01
C GLU A 276 -5.93 -14.90 -6.57
N ASP A 277 -5.63 -13.62 -6.33
CA ASP A 277 -5.42 -13.04 -5.00
C ASP A 277 -6.64 -13.25 -4.09
N VAL A 278 -7.86 -12.98 -4.59
CA VAL A 278 -9.10 -13.21 -3.83
C VAL A 278 -9.25 -14.68 -3.49
N ASN A 279 -9.04 -15.57 -4.44
CA ASN A 279 -9.12 -17.02 -4.19
C ASN A 279 -8.08 -17.49 -3.18
N GLU A 280 -6.84 -17.03 -3.28
CA GLU A 280 -5.77 -17.39 -2.34
C GLU A 280 -6.07 -16.87 -0.93
N ILE A 281 -6.54 -15.62 -0.78
CA ILE A 281 -6.94 -15.08 0.51
C ILE A 281 -8.02 -15.97 1.16
N LEU A 282 -9.03 -16.37 0.41
CA LEU A 282 -10.12 -17.18 0.95
C LEU A 282 -9.66 -18.59 1.33
N MET A 283 -8.71 -19.18 0.59
CA MET A 283 -8.08 -20.45 0.94
C MET A 283 -7.21 -20.32 2.21
N ASP A 284 -6.35 -19.32 2.29
CA ASP A 284 -5.46 -19.08 3.44
C ASP A 284 -6.23 -18.91 4.76
N PHE A 285 -7.45 -18.37 4.69
CA PHE A 285 -8.30 -18.16 5.88
C PHE A 285 -9.41 -19.22 6.04
N GLY A 286 -9.38 -20.29 5.26
CA GLY A 286 -10.31 -21.43 5.38
C GLY A 286 -11.77 -21.13 4.96
N TRP A 287 -11.99 -20.05 4.21
CA TRP A 287 -13.31 -19.71 3.66
C TRP A 287 -13.62 -20.47 2.35
N LYS A 288 -12.58 -21.00 1.71
CA LYS A 288 -12.69 -21.83 0.51
C LYS A 288 -11.78 -23.05 0.69
N LYS A 289 -12.26 -24.23 0.25
CA LYS A 289 -11.42 -25.42 0.18
C LYS A 289 -10.56 -25.38 -1.09
N SER A 290 -9.33 -25.89 -0.98
CA SER A 290 -8.42 -26.09 -2.12
C SER A 290 -8.98 -27.05 -3.15
#